data_66fd1870e6dfce9854787936524a965e
#
_entry.id   66fd1870e6dfce9854787936524a965e
#
_cell.length_a   1.000
_cell.length_b   1.000
_cell.length_c   1.000
_cell.angle_alpha   90.00
_cell.angle_beta   90.00
_cell.angle_gamma   90.00
#
_symmetry.space_group_name_H-M   'P 1'
#
loop_
_entity.id
_entity.type
_entity.pdbx_description
1 polymer ?
#
loop_
_entity_poly.entity_id
_entity_poly.type
_entity_poly.pdbx_seq_one_letter_code
_entity_poly.pdbx_strand_id
1 'polypeptide(L)'
;MIALLSAQIEAGARAFATLLVNLLPFLPDSLVTNPEQIMIVVGFAGQGLFAMRFIIQWLSSEKQAKSVIPVAFWYFSIGGGGVLLLYAIWRQDPVIICGQGLGLFIYLRNLYFIRRDSGKVEASLQE
;
A
#
# COMPACT_ATOMS: atom_id res chain seq x y z
N MET A 1 14.74 7.48 -18.46
CA MET A 1 14.28 6.39 -17.57
C MET A 1 13.17 6.84 -16.65
N ILE A 2 13.36 7.90 -15.87
CA ILE A 2 12.34 8.42 -14.94
C ILE A 2 11.08 8.85 -15.68
N ALA A 3 11.21 9.53 -16.84
CA ALA A 3 10.07 9.97 -17.65
C ALA A 3 9.24 8.78 -18.15
N LEU A 4 9.91 7.69 -18.59
CA LEU A 4 9.24 6.49 -19.05
C LEU A 4 8.49 5.80 -17.91
N LEU A 5 9.11 5.72 -16.74
CA LEU A 5 8.51 5.13 -15.56
C LEU A 5 7.30 5.95 -15.10
N SER A 6 7.40 7.28 -15.10
CA SER A 6 6.28 8.16 -14.78
C SER A 6 5.11 7.96 -15.74
N ALA A 7 5.39 7.82 -17.03
CA ALA A 7 4.37 7.57 -18.04
C ALA A 7 3.64 6.25 -17.81
N GLN A 8 4.37 5.20 -17.42
CA GLN A 8 3.75 3.90 -17.09
C GLN A 8 2.89 3.98 -15.83
N ILE A 9 3.35 4.69 -14.80
CA ILE A 9 2.59 4.91 -13.58
C ILE A 9 1.30 5.67 -13.88
N GLU A 10 1.39 6.73 -14.70
CA GLU A 10 0.20 7.49 -15.10
C GLU A 10 -0.78 6.63 -15.89
N ALA A 11 -0.30 5.77 -16.78
CA ALA A 11 -1.15 4.87 -17.55
C ALA A 11 -1.90 3.89 -16.64
N GLY A 12 -1.21 3.31 -15.67
CA GLY A 12 -1.84 2.43 -14.67
C GLY A 12 -2.86 3.16 -13.80
N ALA A 13 -2.50 4.36 -13.35
CA ALA A 13 -3.39 5.19 -12.53
C ALA A 13 -4.63 5.60 -13.32
N ARG A 14 -4.47 5.92 -14.61
CA ARG A 14 -5.59 6.28 -15.48
C ARG A 14 -6.54 5.10 -15.69
N ALA A 15 -6.01 3.88 -15.87
CA ALA A 15 -6.82 2.68 -15.97
C ALA A 15 -7.64 2.45 -14.69
N PHE A 16 -7.02 2.63 -13.53
CA PHE A 16 -7.69 2.54 -12.23
C PHE A 16 -8.78 3.61 -12.10
N ALA A 17 -8.49 4.86 -12.46
CA ALA A 17 -9.45 5.95 -12.41
C ALA A 17 -10.64 5.70 -13.34
N THR A 18 -10.39 5.18 -14.54
CA THR A 18 -11.43 4.81 -15.50
C THR A 18 -12.35 3.74 -14.90
N LEU A 19 -11.78 2.73 -14.24
CA LEU A 19 -12.54 1.70 -13.56
C LEU A 19 -13.43 2.31 -12.46
N LEU A 20 -12.86 3.20 -11.64
CA LEU A 20 -13.60 3.87 -10.57
C LEU A 20 -14.77 4.70 -11.10
N VAL A 21 -14.54 5.49 -12.15
CA VAL A 21 -15.58 6.33 -12.75
C VAL A 21 -16.70 5.47 -13.35
N ASN A 22 -16.35 4.32 -13.93
CA ASN A 22 -17.34 3.39 -14.48
C ASN A 22 -18.16 2.71 -13.38
N LEU A 23 -17.54 2.38 -12.24
CA LEU A 23 -18.23 1.75 -11.12
C LEU A 23 -19.04 2.76 -10.29
N LEU A 24 -18.57 4.00 -10.23
CA LEU A 24 -19.17 5.05 -9.41
C LEU A 24 -19.48 6.26 -10.28
N PRO A 25 -20.63 6.23 -10.99
CA PRO A 25 -20.94 7.25 -12.00
C PRO A 25 -21.11 8.68 -11.45
N PHE A 26 -21.18 8.85 -10.12
CA PHE A 26 -21.22 10.17 -9.50
C PHE A 26 -19.85 10.87 -9.45
N LEU A 27 -18.76 10.16 -9.79
CA LEU A 27 -17.42 10.74 -9.81
C LEU A 27 -17.23 11.60 -11.08
N PRO A 28 -16.52 12.74 -10.98
CA PRO A 28 -16.29 13.59 -12.14
C PRO A 28 -15.32 12.96 -13.14
N ASP A 29 -15.57 13.19 -14.42
CA ASP A 29 -14.71 12.70 -15.52
C ASP A 29 -13.30 13.29 -15.47
N SER A 30 -13.11 14.42 -14.78
CA SER A 30 -11.79 15.04 -14.61
C SER A 30 -10.78 14.12 -13.94
N LEU A 31 -11.23 13.12 -13.17
CA LEU A 31 -10.36 12.12 -12.56
C LEU A 31 -9.66 11.26 -13.61
N VAL A 32 -10.21 11.14 -14.82
CA VAL A 32 -9.61 10.36 -15.91
C VAL A 32 -8.75 11.24 -16.82
N THR A 33 -9.14 12.52 -16.99
CA THR A 33 -8.53 13.42 -17.97
C THR A 33 -7.34 14.21 -17.42
N ASN A 34 -7.32 14.49 -16.10
CA ASN A 34 -6.27 15.28 -15.47
C ASN A 34 -5.30 14.36 -14.72
N PRO A 35 -4.03 14.18 -15.18
CA PRO A 35 -3.07 13.30 -14.52
C PRO A 35 -2.79 13.68 -13.07
N GLU A 36 -2.79 14.97 -12.76
CA GLU A 36 -2.52 15.43 -11.41
C GLU A 36 -3.62 15.01 -10.43
N GLN A 37 -4.88 15.13 -10.83
CA GLN A 37 -6.01 14.67 -10.01
C GLN A 37 -6.02 13.16 -9.84
N ILE A 38 -5.71 12.41 -10.91
CA ILE A 38 -5.60 10.96 -10.87
C ILE A 38 -4.56 10.55 -9.82
N MET A 39 -3.40 11.17 -9.84
CA MET A 39 -2.30 10.83 -8.94
C MET A 39 -2.60 11.23 -7.50
N ILE A 40 -3.33 12.33 -7.28
CA ILE A 40 -3.79 12.70 -5.93
C ILE A 40 -4.73 11.61 -5.37
N VAL A 41 -5.64 11.10 -6.19
CA VAL A 41 -6.54 10.01 -5.78
C VAL A 41 -5.74 8.74 -5.44
N VAL A 42 -4.76 8.40 -6.28
CA VAL A 42 -3.87 7.25 -6.03
C VAL A 42 -3.10 7.44 -4.71
N GLY A 43 -2.56 8.63 -4.47
CA GLY A 43 -1.86 8.95 -3.23
C GLY A 43 -2.76 8.79 -2.01
N PHE A 44 -3.98 9.31 -2.06
CA PHE A 44 -4.94 9.14 -0.96
C PHE A 44 -5.36 7.68 -0.76
N ALA A 45 -5.53 6.92 -1.84
CA ALA A 45 -5.83 5.49 -1.75
C ALA A 45 -4.69 4.75 -1.05
N GLY A 46 -3.44 5.03 -1.44
CA GLY A 46 -2.27 4.47 -0.79
C GLY A 46 -2.18 4.86 0.69
N GLN A 47 -2.44 6.12 0.99
CA GLN A 47 -2.44 6.61 2.36
C GLN A 47 -3.53 5.94 3.19
N GLY A 48 -4.71 5.74 2.61
CA GLY A 48 -5.81 5.02 3.27
C GLY A 48 -5.43 3.58 3.60
N LEU A 49 -4.86 2.85 2.64
CA LEU A 49 -4.36 1.50 2.87
C LEU A 49 -3.28 1.48 3.96
N PHE A 50 -2.36 2.42 3.90
CA PHE A 50 -1.27 2.54 4.85
C PHE A 50 -1.79 2.86 6.26
N ALA A 51 -2.79 3.72 6.37
CA ALA A 51 -3.43 4.07 7.65
C ALA A 51 -4.24 2.91 8.22
N MET A 52 -4.88 2.09 7.37
CA MET A 52 -5.66 0.93 7.81
C MET A 52 -4.86 -0.03 8.67
N ARG A 53 -3.55 -0.12 8.45
CA ARG A 53 -2.68 -0.98 9.27
C ARG A 53 -2.77 -0.63 10.76
N PHE A 54 -2.83 0.65 11.07
CA PHE A 54 -2.95 1.12 12.46
C PHE A 54 -4.34 0.84 13.03
N ILE A 55 -5.38 0.98 12.23
CA ILE A 55 -6.75 0.68 12.66
C ILE A 55 -6.87 -0.80 12.99
N ILE A 56 -6.34 -1.67 12.14
CA ILE A 56 -6.35 -3.12 12.36
C ILE A 56 -5.55 -3.49 13.61
N GLN A 57 -4.38 -2.89 13.79
CA GLN A 57 -3.55 -3.10 14.98
C GLN A 57 -4.30 -2.66 16.23
N TRP A 58 -4.91 -1.48 16.21
CA TRP A 58 -5.65 -0.95 17.35
C TRP A 58 -6.81 -1.86 17.73
N LEU A 59 -7.65 -2.26 16.77
CA LEU A 59 -8.78 -3.15 17.01
C LEU A 59 -8.35 -4.51 17.55
N SER A 60 -7.27 -5.07 17.00
CA SER A 60 -6.73 -6.36 17.45
C SER A 60 -6.19 -6.26 18.89
N SER A 61 -5.54 -5.16 19.22
CA SER A 61 -5.01 -4.90 20.56
C SER A 61 -6.13 -4.72 21.57
N GLU A 62 -7.19 -4.00 21.19
CA GLU A 62 -8.38 -3.81 22.05
C GLU A 62 -9.06 -5.15 22.35
N LYS A 63 -9.24 -6.01 21.35
CA LYS A 63 -9.86 -7.33 21.54
C LYS A 63 -9.08 -8.20 22.51
N GLN A 64 -7.77 -8.16 22.46
CA GLN A 64 -6.90 -9.02 23.28
C GLN A 64 -6.44 -8.35 24.57
N ALA A 65 -6.79 -7.08 24.77
CA ALA A 65 -6.39 -6.25 25.92
C ALA A 65 -4.88 -6.23 26.13
N LYS A 66 -4.12 -6.30 25.03
CA LYS A 66 -2.65 -6.21 25.03
C LYS A 66 -2.18 -5.72 23.66
N SER A 67 -0.97 -5.18 23.58
CA SER A 67 -0.41 -4.70 22.32
C SER A 67 -0.09 -5.89 21.41
N VAL A 68 -0.73 -5.94 20.25
CA VAL A 68 -0.61 -7.03 19.28
C VAL A 68 -0.44 -6.43 17.89
N ILE A 69 0.44 -7.01 17.07
CA ILE A 69 0.60 -6.66 15.66
C ILE A 69 0.12 -7.86 14.83
N PRO A 70 -1.10 -7.81 14.27
CA PRO A 70 -1.60 -8.91 13.45
C PRO A 70 -0.86 -8.99 12.10
N VAL A 71 -0.87 -10.16 11.47
CA VAL A 71 -0.20 -10.37 10.18
C VAL A 71 -0.76 -9.43 9.10
N ALA A 72 -2.05 -9.12 9.15
CA ALA A 72 -2.69 -8.19 8.22
C ALA A 72 -2.03 -6.81 8.22
N PHE A 73 -1.47 -6.36 9.36
CA PHE A 73 -0.71 -5.10 9.46
C PHE A 73 0.39 -5.03 8.39
N TRP A 74 1.12 -6.12 8.20
CA TRP A 74 2.23 -6.17 7.25
C TRP A 74 1.74 -6.13 5.81
N TYR A 75 0.63 -6.81 5.50
CA TYR A 75 0.05 -6.79 4.15
C TYR A 75 -0.45 -5.38 3.78
N PHE A 76 -1.15 -4.70 4.68
CA PHE A 76 -1.57 -3.31 4.44
C PHE A 76 -0.39 -2.36 4.36
N SER A 77 0.66 -2.60 5.13
CA SER A 77 1.90 -1.80 5.05
C SER A 77 2.56 -1.93 3.68
N ILE A 78 2.64 -3.15 3.14
CA ILE A 78 3.22 -3.42 1.83
C ILE A 78 2.36 -2.80 0.73
N GLY A 79 1.05 -3.03 0.77
CA GLY A 79 0.13 -2.49 -0.23
C GLY A 79 0.13 -0.97 -0.26
N GLY A 80 -0.10 -0.35 0.89
CA GLY A 80 -0.13 1.11 1.00
C GLY A 80 1.23 1.74 0.73
N GLY A 81 2.30 1.15 1.28
CA GLY A 81 3.66 1.62 1.05
C GLY A 81 4.07 1.52 -0.41
N GLY A 82 3.66 0.44 -1.11
CA GLY A 82 3.91 0.28 -2.54
C GLY A 82 3.23 1.35 -3.37
N VAL A 83 1.95 1.62 -3.11
CA VAL A 83 1.20 2.67 -3.80
C VAL A 83 1.80 4.04 -3.52
N LEU A 84 2.15 4.33 -2.26
CA LEU A 84 2.79 5.60 -1.90
C LEU A 84 4.16 5.75 -2.54
N LEU A 85 4.91 4.65 -2.70
CA LEU A 85 6.20 4.69 -3.40
C LEU A 85 6.01 5.06 -4.87
N LEU A 86 5.02 4.47 -5.55
CA LEU A 86 4.70 4.82 -6.93
C LEU A 86 4.30 6.28 -7.06
N TYR A 87 3.47 6.77 -6.14
CA TYR A 87 3.11 8.19 -6.09
C TYR A 87 4.34 9.08 -5.91
N ALA A 88 5.24 8.70 -4.99
CA ALA A 88 6.47 9.46 -4.71
C ALA A 88 7.41 9.49 -5.91
N ILE A 89 7.54 8.38 -6.64
CA ILE A 89 8.37 8.31 -7.87
C ILE A 89 7.79 9.25 -8.93
N TRP A 90 6.48 9.23 -9.09
CA TRP A 90 5.82 10.14 -10.04
C TRP A 90 6.04 11.62 -9.66
N ARG A 91 5.94 11.94 -8.36
CA ARG A 91 6.18 13.29 -7.83
C ARG A 91 7.66 13.67 -7.82
N GLN A 92 8.56 12.70 -7.96
CA GLN A 92 10.01 12.88 -7.84
C GLN A 92 10.41 13.45 -6.47
N ASP A 93 9.77 12.96 -5.42
CA ASP A 93 10.06 13.37 -4.04
C ASP A 93 11.05 12.38 -3.42
N PRO A 94 12.34 12.77 -3.29
CA PRO A 94 13.36 11.86 -2.77
C PRO A 94 13.14 11.47 -1.30
N VAL A 95 12.52 12.32 -0.52
CA VAL A 95 12.27 12.05 0.90
C VAL A 95 11.27 10.90 1.04
N ILE A 96 10.14 10.98 0.33
CA ILE A 96 9.11 9.93 0.38
C ILE A 96 9.63 8.65 -0.29
N ILE A 97 10.37 8.76 -1.40
CA ILE A 97 10.97 7.59 -2.06
C ILE A 97 11.86 6.82 -1.10
N CYS A 98 12.77 7.49 -0.41
CA CYS A 98 13.67 6.85 0.54
C CYS A 98 12.91 6.25 1.72
N GLY A 99 11.96 6.98 2.28
CA GLY A 99 11.16 6.51 3.41
C GLY A 99 10.33 5.29 3.08
N GLN A 100 9.59 5.31 1.98
CA GLN A 100 8.75 4.19 1.58
C GLN A 100 9.58 3.00 1.08
N GLY A 101 10.67 3.25 0.37
CA GLY A 101 11.57 2.19 -0.10
C GLY A 101 12.19 1.41 1.05
N LEU A 102 12.73 2.11 2.04
CA LEU A 102 13.28 1.49 3.24
C LEU A 102 12.19 0.76 4.03
N GLY A 103 11.03 1.40 4.17
CA GLY A 103 9.89 0.79 4.86
C GLY A 103 9.46 -0.52 4.20
N LEU A 104 9.33 -0.55 2.88
CA LEU A 104 8.97 -1.76 2.14
C LEU A 104 9.96 -2.89 2.37
N PHE A 105 11.25 -2.58 2.37
CA PHE A 105 12.28 -3.57 2.66
C PHE A 105 12.06 -4.19 4.06
N ILE A 106 11.79 -3.36 5.05
CA ILE A 106 11.54 -3.81 6.43
C ILE A 106 10.25 -4.64 6.50
N TYR A 107 9.17 -4.21 5.83
CA TYR A 107 7.88 -4.93 5.84
C TYR A 107 8.00 -6.31 5.21
N LEU A 108 8.67 -6.41 4.07
CA LEU A 108 8.90 -7.68 3.39
C LEU A 108 9.75 -8.62 4.25
N ARG A 109 10.77 -8.08 4.91
CA ARG A 109 11.64 -8.86 5.80
C ARG A 109 10.84 -9.42 6.99
N ASN A 110 10.01 -8.59 7.61
CA ASN A 110 9.18 -9.03 8.73
C ASN A 110 8.17 -10.09 8.30
N LEU A 111 7.52 -9.90 7.15
CA LEU A 111 6.55 -10.87 6.63
C LEU A 111 7.24 -12.20 6.31
N TYR A 112 8.44 -12.17 5.76
CA TYR A 112 9.22 -13.36 5.49
C TYR A 112 9.46 -14.17 6.77
N PHE A 113 9.90 -13.52 7.85
CA PHE A 113 10.14 -14.18 9.12
C PHE A 113 8.85 -14.76 9.72
N ILE A 114 7.75 -14.02 9.66
CA ILE A 114 6.46 -14.48 10.17
C ILE A 114 6.02 -15.76 9.45
N ARG A 115 6.14 -15.80 8.12
CA ARG A 115 5.77 -16.97 7.33
C ARG A 115 6.67 -18.16 7.60
N ARG A 116 7.97 -17.91 7.72
CA ARG A 116 8.94 -18.95 8.05
C ARG A 116 8.65 -19.57 9.41
N ASP A 117 8.40 -18.74 10.40
CA ASP A 117 8.16 -19.21 11.79
C ASP A 117 6.83 -19.95 11.89
N SER A 118 5.79 -19.51 11.16
CA SER A 118 4.50 -20.23 11.07
C SER A 118 4.69 -21.64 10.48
N GLY A 119 5.48 -21.77 9.43
CA GLY A 119 5.79 -23.06 8.83
C GLY A 119 6.52 -24.00 9.79
N LYS A 120 7.44 -23.47 10.58
CA LYS A 120 8.17 -24.24 11.60
C LYS A 120 7.25 -24.75 12.71
N VAL A 121 6.32 -23.92 13.16
CA VAL A 121 5.34 -24.30 14.19
C VAL A 121 4.45 -25.42 13.67
N GLU A 122 3.94 -25.31 12.45
CA GLU A 122 3.11 -26.35 11.83
C GLU A 122 3.89 -27.67 11.70
N ALA A 123 5.15 -27.61 11.27
CA ALA A 123 5.99 -28.80 11.14
C ALA A 123 6.19 -29.48 12.50
N SER A 124 6.42 -28.70 13.57
CA SER A 124 6.61 -29.26 14.92
C SER A 124 5.33 -29.89 15.49
N LEU A 125 4.16 -29.39 15.11
CA LEU A 125 2.89 -29.97 15.53
C LEU A 125 2.55 -31.30 14.86
N GLN A 126 3.18 -31.56 13.71
CA GLN A 126 2.98 -32.82 12.97
C GLN A 126 3.90 -33.95 13.45
N GLU A 127 4.94 -33.66 14.21
CA GLU A 127 5.80 -34.63 14.83
C GLU A 127 5.21 -35.15 16.15
#